data_525f72b2014cfa106ef7356e69e511a3
#
_entry.id   525f72b2014cfa106ef7356e69e511a3
#
_cell.length_a   1.000
_cell.length_b   1.000
_cell.length_c   1.000
_cell.angle_alpha   90.00
_cell.angle_beta   90.00
_cell.angle_gamma   90.00
#
_symmetry.space_group_name_H-M   'P 1'
#
loop_
_entity.id
_entity.type
_entity.pdbx_description
1 polymer ?
#
loop_
_entity_poly.entity_id
_entity_poly.type
_entity_poly.pdbx_seq_one_letter_code
_entity_poly.pdbx_strand_id
1 'polypeptide(L)'
;TAKIMLFLVGLILMPAMAFPTEYGRARIGFLSGDVQIRTADIPQWLPAVTNTPLRDGDRVWVPEGARTEIQVLGGAFIRLDAVTSLDVISLSGNNNQLYMNGGRAYINNRRHGIDFIQIDTPLSSILCRDDSLAVIDVADSGATEVSLLRGEAFAETRNGKIRISPGATLFIREDLRAELYPLAAGGEWEAWNRDRDRILSRAGESLRYLPTELDEYAY
;
A
#
# COMPACT_ATOMS: atom_id res chain seq x y z
N THR A 1 8.29 -4.66 78.57
CA THR A 1 8.00 -5.53 77.41
C THR A 1 7.49 -4.71 76.25
N ALA A 2 8.39 -4.32 75.32
CA ALA A 2 8.07 -3.55 74.13
C ALA A 2 7.73 -4.54 72.99
N LYS A 3 6.56 -4.44 72.42
CA LYS A 3 6.15 -5.18 71.21
C LYS A 3 6.58 -4.38 70.00
N ILE A 4 7.55 -4.92 69.26
CA ILE A 4 7.97 -4.38 67.94
C ILE A 4 6.95 -4.95 66.91
N MET A 5 6.17 -4.06 66.29
CA MET A 5 5.24 -4.38 65.21
C MET A 5 5.96 -4.19 63.87
N LEU A 6 6.30 -5.32 63.22
CA LEU A 6 6.98 -5.31 61.93
C LEU A 6 5.95 -5.06 60.82
N PHE A 7 5.97 -3.90 60.18
CA PHE A 7 5.16 -3.62 58.96
C PHE A 7 5.88 -4.20 57.76
N LEU A 8 5.32 -5.25 57.19
CA LEU A 8 5.74 -5.86 55.92
C LEU A 8 5.10 -5.03 54.78
N VAL A 9 5.86 -4.15 54.15
CA VAL A 9 5.43 -3.44 52.94
C VAL A 9 5.58 -4.40 51.77
N GLY A 10 4.47 -5.00 51.33
CA GLY A 10 4.42 -5.80 50.14
C GLY A 10 4.56 -4.94 48.90
N LEU A 11 5.70 -5.00 48.23
CA LEU A 11 5.92 -4.39 46.92
C LEU A 11 5.12 -5.19 45.86
N ILE A 12 3.96 -4.67 45.45
CA ILE A 12 3.17 -5.25 44.36
C ILE A 12 3.90 -4.92 43.07
N LEU A 13 4.65 -5.89 42.50
CA LEU A 13 5.13 -5.83 41.13
C LEU A 13 3.91 -5.95 40.21
N MET A 14 3.41 -4.85 39.70
CA MET A 14 2.47 -4.88 38.56
C MET A 14 3.25 -5.36 37.33
N PRO A 15 2.81 -6.46 36.68
CA PRO A 15 3.39 -6.82 35.39
C PRO A 15 3.11 -5.67 34.42
N ALA A 16 4.16 -5.12 33.83
CA ALA A 16 4.02 -4.21 32.71
C ALA A 16 3.30 -4.99 31.60
N MET A 17 2.05 -4.64 31.32
CA MET A 17 1.36 -5.13 30.13
C MET A 17 2.14 -4.56 28.94
N ALA A 18 2.97 -5.40 28.32
CA ALA A 18 3.50 -5.15 27.00
C ALA A 18 2.30 -5.18 26.06
N PHE A 19 1.78 -4.02 25.67
CA PHE A 19 0.87 -3.94 24.55
C PHE A 19 1.66 -4.44 23.34
N PRO A 20 1.16 -5.43 22.58
CA PRO A 20 1.79 -5.79 21.33
C PRO A 20 1.79 -4.52 20.47
N THR A 21 2.97 -4.01 20.13
CA THR A 21 3.12 -3.03 19.06
C THR A 21 2.63 -3.75 17.83
N GLU A 22 1.42 -3.43 17.35
CA GLU A 22 0.98 -3.85 16.03
C GLU A 22 1.97 -3.23 15.04
N TYR A 23 2.92 -4.05 14.60
CA TYR A 23 3.77 -3.68 13.47
C TYR A 23 2.82 -3.44 12.30
N GLY A 24 2.84 -2.20 11.76
CA GLY A 24 1.98 -1.84 10.64
C GLY A 24 2.13 -2.84 9.51
N ARG A 25 1.01 -3.33 8.97
CA ARG A 25 1.00 -4.28 7.85
C ARG A 25 1.47 -3.67 6.53
N ALA A 26 1.70 -2.37 6.51
CA ALA A 26 2.34 -1.65 5.43
C ALA A 26 3.28 -0.57 6.01
N ARG A 27 4.25 -0.17 5.22
CA ARG A 27 5.20 0.89 5.56
C ARG A 27 5.63 1.67 4.33
N ILE A 28 6.08 2.88 4.53
CA ILE A 28 6.79 3.65 3.50
C ILE A 28 8.16 2.99 3.25
N GLY A 29 8.36 2.39 2.11
CA GLY A 29 9.60 1.71 1.73
C GLY A 29 10.61 2.59 0.99
N PHE A 30 10.12 3.62 0.31
CA PHE A 30 10.93 4.56 -0.46
C PHE A 30 10.24 5.92 -0.55
N LEU A 31 11.04 6.97 -0.54
CA LEU A 31 10.62 8.37 -0.71
C LEU A 31 11.54 9.10 -1.69
N SER A 32 10.94 9.96 -2.51
CA SER A 32 11.61 10.98 -3.31
C SER A 32 10.77 12.24 -3.23
N GLY A 33 11.34 13.36 -2.82
CA GLY A 33 10.61 14.62 -2.58
C GLY A 33 9.84 14.65 -1.25
N ASP A 34 8.98 15.66 -1.09
CA ASP A 34 8.35 16.04 0.19
C ASP A 34 7.02 15.30 0.43
N VAL A 35 7.05 13.98 0.45
CA VAL A 35 5.86 13.15 0.74
C VAL A 35 5.37 13.42 2.16
N GLN A 36 4.06 13.51 2.33
CA GLN A 36 3.41 13.81 3.59
C GLN A 36 2.50 12.65 4.02
N ILE A 37 2.40 12.47 5.33
CA ILE A 37 1.48 11.53 5.96
C ILE A 37 0.58 12.25 6.96
N ARG A 38 -0.67 11.83 7.04
CA ARG A 38 -1.60 12.20 8.11
C ARG A 38 -2.10 10.92 8.74
N THR A 39 -1.80 10.72 10.01
CA THR A 39 -2.26 9.54 10.74
C THR A 39 -3.69 9.72 11.23
N ALA A 40 -4.38 8.60 11.53
CA ALA A 40 -5.74 8.63 12.08
C ALA A 40 -5.82 9.45 13.39
N ASP A 41 -4.76 9.39 14.20
CA ASP A 41 -4.71 10.05 15.52
C ASP A 41 -4.27 11.51 15.45
N ILE A 42 -3.58 11.93 14.40
CA ILE A 42 -2.98 13.27 14.27
C ILE A 42 -3.52 13.94 13.00
N PRO A 43 -4.38 14.98 13.14
CA PRO A 43 -5.04 15.61 11.99
C PRO A 43 -4.11 16.47 11.12
N GLN A 44 -2.88 16.76 11.58
CA GLN A 44 -1.90 17.53 10.85
C GLN A 44 -1.15 16.66 9.85
N TRP A 45 -0.80 17.24 8.69
CA TRP A 45 0.13 16.64 7.76
C TRP A 45 1.55 16.75 8.30
N LEU A 46 2.27 15.64 8.31
CA LEU A 46 3.66 15.51 8.76
C LEU A 46 4.51 15.00 7.60
N PRO A 47 5.79 15.39 7.52
CA PRO A 47 6.72 14.78 6.57
C PRO A 47 6.81 13.26 6.81
N ALA A 48 6.63 12.47 5.76
CA ALA A 48 6.85 11.05 5.83
C ALA A 48 8.36 10.74 5.86
N VAL A 49 8.72 9.65 6.54
CA VAL A 49 10.09 9.12 6.53
C VAL A 49 10.08 7.65 6.12
N THR A 50 11.20 7.15 5.60
CA THR A 50 11.34 5.73 5.27
C THR A 50 11.10 4.87 6.53
N ASN A 51 10.44 3.74 6.35
CA ASN A 51 9.98 2.83 7.40
C ASN A 51 8.84 3.37 8.29
N THR A 52 8.24 4.52 7.97
CA THR A 52 7.01 4.93 8.65
C THR A 52 5.94 3.85 8.46
N PRO A 53 5.44 3.24 9.55
CA PRO A 53 4.35 2.27 9.46
C PRO A 53 3.05 2.97 9.05
N LEU A 54 2.24 2.30 8.24
CA LEU A 54 0.91 2.73 7.85
C LEU A 54 -0.14 1.85 8.54
N ARG A 55 -1.22 2.48 8.98
CA ARG A 55 -2.35 1.87 9.68
C ARG A 55 -3.68 2.28 9.04
N ASP A 56 -4.73 1.59 9.41
CA ASP A 56 -6.09 1.95 9.03
C ASP A 56 -6.41 3.40 9.46
N GLY A 57 -6.95 4.18 8.55
CA GLY A 57 -7.24 5.60 8.72
C GLY A 57 -6.12 6.58 8.38
N ASP A 58 -4.91 6.09 8.12
CA ASP A 58 -3.80 6.93 7.67
C ASP A 58 -4.00 7.38 6.23
N ARG A 59 -3.39 8.53 5.89
CA ARG A 59 -3.41 9.10 4.55
C ARG A 59 -2.02 9.47 4.11
N VAL A 60 -1.74 9.25 2.83
CA VAL A 60 -0.47 9.62 2.18
C VAL A 60 -0.76 10.63 1.09
N TRP A 61 -0.04 11.74 1.08
CA TRP A 61 -0.05 12.74 0.05
C TRP A 61 1.32 12.84 -0.62
N VAL A 62 1.33 12.70 -1.95
CA VAL A 62 2.53 12.83 -2.78
C VAL A 62 2.40 14.11 -3.59
N PRO A 63 3.11 15.19 -3.25
CA PRO A 63 3.04 16.44 -3.99
C PRO A 63 3.73 16.36 -5.35
N GLU A 64 3.67 17.46 -6.10
CA GLU A 64 4.34 17.59 -7.38
C GLU A 64 5.86 17.33 -7.26
N GLY A 65 6.43 16.58 -8.20
CA GLY A 65 7.85 16.22 -8.21
C GLY A 65 8.26 15.16 -7.18
N ALA A 66 7.33 14.66 -6.35
CA ALA A 66 7.59 13.61 -5.38
C ALA A 66 7.10 12.24 -5.86
N ARG A 67 7.64 11.17 -5.24
CA ARG A 67 7.23 9.76 -5.45
C ARG A 67 7.40 8.98 -4.16
N THR A 68 6.58 7.96 -3.96
CA THR A 68 6.75 7.05 -2.83
C THR A 68 6.47 5.59 -3.21
N GLU A 69 7.05 4.67 -2.44
CA GLU A 69 6.75 3.25 -2.48
C GLU A 69 6.26 2.80 -1.10
N ILE A 70 5.11 2.18 -1.07
CA ILE A 70 4.53 1.54 0.09
C ILE A 70 4.76 0.04 -0.06
N GLN A 71 5.38 -0.56 0.95
CA GLN A 71 5.57 -2.00 1.06
C GLN A 71 4.46 -2.57 1.93
N VAL A 72 3.75 -3.56 1.42
CA VAL A 72 2.67 -4.25 2.13
C VAL A 72 3.17 -5.62 2.58
N LEU A 73 2.87 -6.00 3.80
CA LEU A 73 3.19 -7.31 4.34
C LEU A 73 2.62 -8.40 3.42
N GLY A 74 3.46 -9.38 3.06
CA GLY A 74 3.13 -10.35 2.01
C GLY A 74 3.78 -10.07 0.67
N GLY A 75 4.61 -8.98 0.56
CA GLY A 75 5.50 -8.74 -0.57
C GLY A 75 4.90 -7.93 -1.71
N ALA A 76 3.75 -7.29 -1.52
CA ALA A 76 3.20 -6.37 -2.49
C ALA A 76 3.80 -4.97 -2.36
N PHE A 77 3.85 -4.26 -3.49
CA PHE A 77 4.32 -2.88 -3.58
C PHE A 77 3.26 -2.00 -4.22
N ILE A 78 3.02 -0.86 -3.60
CA ILE A 78 2.15 0.19 -4.12
C ILE A 78 3.01 1.42 -4.29
N ARG A 79 3.18 1.92 -5.51
CA ARG A 79 3.95 3.13 -5.77
C ARG A 79 3.04 4.22 -6.24
N LEU A 80 3.26 5.40 -5.71
CA LEU A 80 2.48 6.60 -6.01
C LEU A 80 3.36 7.60 -6.74
N ASP A 81 2.86 8.12 -7.86
CA ASP A 81 3.49 9.21 -8.60
C ASP A 81 3.09 10.58 -8.00
N ALA A 82 3.61 11.63 -8.56
CA ALA A 82 3.30 13.00 -8.17
C ALA A 82 1.77 13.29 -8.18
N VAL A 83 1.34 14.21 -7.33
CA VAL A 83 -0.05 14.68 -7.21
C VAL A 83 -1.03 13.54 -6.90
N THR A 84 -0.62 12.63 -6.01
CA THR A 84 -1.43 11.45 -5.66
C THR A 84 -1.83 11.47 -4.19
N SER A 85 -3.12 11.22 -3.92
CA SER A 85 -3.67 11.04 -2.58
C SER A 85 -4.14 9.60 -2.39
N LEU A 86 -3.69 8.95 -1.31
CA LEU A 86 -4.05 7.59 -0.95
C LEU A 86 -4.46 7.51 0.52
N ASP A 87 -5.68 7.03 0.77
CA ASP A 87 -6.20 6.75 2.10
C ASP A 87 -6.11 5.25 2.38
N VAL A 88 -5.62 4.88 3.55
CA VAL A 88 -5.60 3.50 4.03
C VAL A 88 -6.94 3.20 4.70
N ILE A 89 -7.76 2.35 4.09
CA ILE A 89 -9.08 1.99 4.61
C ILE A 89 -8.97 0.78 5.54
N SER A 90 -8.28 -0.27 5.08
CA SER A 90 -8.05 -1.47 5.89
C SER A 90 -6.80 -2.21 5.42
N LEU A 91 -5.99 -2.63 6.38
CA LEU A 91 -4.82 -3.48 6.19
C LEU A 91 -4.97 -4.73 7.07
N SER A 92 -5.85 -5.65 6.69
CA SER A 92 -6.17 -6.83 7.51
C SER A 92 -6.00 -8.14 6.74
N GLY A 93 -5.11 -9.00 7.22
CA GLY A 93 -4.92 -10.33 6.63
C GLY A 93 -4.67 -10.28 5.13
N ASN A 94 -5.51 -10.95 4.36
CA ASN A 94 -5.46 -10.97 2.90
C ASN A 94 -6.26 -9.83 2.24
N ASN A 95 -6.94 -8.97 3.03
CA ASN A 95 -7.74 -7.85 2.53
C ASN A 95 -7.00 -6.54 2.78
N ASN A 96 -6.45 -5.95 1.72
CA ASN A 96 -5.81 -4.64 1.75
C ASN A 96 -6.63 -3.69 0.88
N GLN A 97 -7.41 -2.84 1.56
CA GLN A 97 -8.31 -1.88 0.93
C GLN A 97 -7.79 -0.46 1.12
N LEU A 98 -7.66 0.24 0.03
CA LEU A 98 -7.15 1.60 -0.06
C LEU A 98 -8.13 2.43 -0.88
N TYR A 99 -8.13 3.75 -0.69
CA TYR A 99 -8.93 4.67 -1.49
C TYR A 99 -8.04 5.71 -2.14
N MET A 100 -8.18 5.90 -3.44
CA MET A 100 -7.44 6.87 -4.22
C MET A 100 -8.42 7.90 -4.82
N ASN A 101 -8.35 9.14 -4.35
CA ASN A 101 -9.22 10.21 -4.82
C ASN A 101 -8.72 10.84 -6.13
N GLY A 102 -7.43 10.77 -6.39
CA GLY A 102 -6.78 11.32 -7.58
C GLY A 102 -5.31 10.95 -7.66
N GLY A 103 -4.75 11.03 -8.84
CA GLY A 103 -3.35 10.75 -9.13
C GLY A 103 -3.10 9.39 -9.74
N ARG A 104 -1.88 8.88 -9.62
CA ARG A 104 -1.43 7.65 -10.28
C ARG A 104 -0.77 6.67 -9.33
N ALA A 105 -1.20 5.41 -9.38
CA ALA A 105 -0.63 4.32 -8.61
C ALA A 105 -0.17 3.17 -9.51
N TYR A 106 0.97 2.56 -9.16
CA TYR A 106 1.47 1.32 -9.71
C TYR A 106 1.36 0.23 -8.66
N ILE A 107 0.61 -0.81 -8.95
CA ILE A 107 0.34 -1.93 -8.05
C ILE A 107 1.11 -3.14 -8.55
N ASN A 108 2.04 -3.64 -7.74
CA ASN A 108 2.74 -4.88 -7.97
C ASN A 108 2.39 -5.86 -6.85
N ASN A 109 1.30 -6.60 -7.03
CA ASN A 109 0.89 -7.65 -6.11
C ASN A 109 1.63 -8.93 -6.47
N ARG A 110 2.76 -9.17 -5.79
CA ARG A 110 3.65 -10.31 -6.06
C ARG A 110 3.02 -11.61 -5.59
N ARG A 111 3.37 -12.67 -6.29
CA ARG A 111 2.96 -14.04 -6.02
C ARG A 111 3.26 -14.47 -4.57
N HIS A 112 2.27 -15.10 -3.92
CA HIS A 112 2.36 -15.83 -2.63
C HIS A 112 2.16 -15.04 -1.33
N GLY A 113 1.49 -13.92 -1.32
CA GLY A 113 1.32 -13.22 -0.05
C GLY A 113 -0.03 -12.57 0.18
N ILE A 114 -0.65 -12.05 -0.83
CA ILE A 114 -1.90 -11.27 -0.73
C ILE A 114 -2.85 -11.73 -1.83
N ASP A 115 -4.05 -12.22 -1.45
CA ASP A 115 -5.05 -12.69 -2.41
C ASP A 115 -5.49 -11.57 -3.35
N PHE A 116 -5.65 -10.36 -2.82
CA PHE A 116 -5.91 -9.17 -3.63
C PHE A 116 -5.58 -7.87 -2.90
N ILE A 117 -5.31 -6.83 -3.68
CA ILE A 117 -5.29 -5.43 -3.26
C ILE A 117 -6.48 -4.74 -3.90
N GLN A 118 -7.30 -4.10 -3.09
CA GLN A 118 -8.43 -3.31 -3.53
C GLN A 118 -8.07 -1.82 -3.49
N ILE A 119 -8.23 -1.15 -4.62
CA ILE A 119 -8.12 0.31 -4.73
C ILE A 119 -9.51 0.85 -5.11
N ASP A 120 -10.14 1.49 -4.15
CA ASP A 120 -11.38 2.20 -4.41
C ASP A 120 -11.08 3.59 -5.00
N THR A 121 -11.88 3.99 -5.95
CA THR A 121 -11.85 5.30 -6.61
C THR A 121 -13.23 5.94 -6.53
N PRO A 122 -13.41 7.21 -6.91
CA PRO A 122 -14.73 7.84 -6.89
C PRO A 122 -15.81 7.10 -7.70
N LEU A 123 -15.42 6.37 -8.76
CA LEU A 123 -16.36 5.74 -9.70
C LEU A 123 -16.34 4.21 -9.68
N SER A 124 -15.34 3.58 -9.06
CA SER A 124 -15.16 2.13 -9.13
C SER A 124 -14.32 1.58 -7.99
N SER A 125 -14.40 0.27 -7.81
CA SER A 125 -13.52 -0.52 -6.95
C SER A 125 -12.67 -1.42 -7.82
N ILE A 126 -11.35 -1.27 -7.74
CA ILE A 126 -10.39 -2.04 -8.55
C ILE A 126 -9.77 -3.13 -7.69
N LEU A 127 -9.96 -4.39 -8.06
CA LEU A 127 -9.38 -5.54 -7.39
C LEU A 127 -8.22 -6.08 -8.22
N CYS A 128 -7.01 -5.94 -7.70
CA CYS A 128 -5.78 -6.51 -8.25
C CYS A 128 -5.47 -7.83 -7.54
N ARG A 129 -5.66 -8.96 -8.24
CA ARG A 129 -5.44 -10.31 -7.69
C ARG A 129 -3.97 -10.61 -7.44
N ASP A 130 -3.72 -11.76 -6.77
CA ASP A 130 -2.36 -12.30 -6.64
C ASP A 130 -1.66 -12.37 -8.01
N ASP A 131 -0.36 -12.10 -8.03
CA ASP A 131 0.51 -12.02 -9.22
C ASP A 131 0.08 -10.98 -10.26
N SER A 132 -0.67 -9.95 -9.88
CA SER A 132 -1.05 -8.88 -10.80
C SER A 132 -0.08 -7.70 -10.78
N LEU A 133 0.01 -7.05 -11.94
CA LEU A 133 0.76 -5.84 -12.17
C LEU A 133 -0.14 -4.85 -12.91
N ALA A 134 -0.52 -3.77 -12.26
CA ALA A 134 -1.46 -2.80 -12.78
C ALA A 134 -1.00 -1.35 -12.55
N VAL A 135 -1.43 -0.46 -13.44
CA VAL A 135 -1.37 0.99 -13.25
C VAL A 135 -2.79 1.50 -13.15
N ILE A 136 -3.06 2.32 -12.15
CA ILE A 136 -4.36 2.96 -11.92
C ILE A 136 -4.13 4.46 -11.96
N ASP A 137 -4.89 5.15 -12.79
CA ASP A 137 -4.86 6.60 -12.97
C ASP A 137 -6.25 7.15 -12.67
N VAL A 138 -6.35 8.09 -11.75
CA VAL A 138 -7.61 8.73 -11.35
C VAL A 138 -7.50 10.22 -11.61
N ALA A 139 -8.32 10.72 -12.53
CA ALA A 139 -8.41 12.13 -12.83
C ALA A 139 -9.18 12.88 -11.73
N ASP A 140 -9.04 14.22 -11.70
CA ASP A 140 -9.76 15.09 -10.76
C ASP A 140 -11.30 14.95 -10.87
N SER A 141 -11.80 14.60 -12.04
CA SER A 141 -13.21 14.31 -12.28
C SER A 141 -13.67 12.97 -11.68
N GLY A 142 -12.75 12.15 -11.20
CA GLY A 142 -12.98 10.78 -10.75
C GLY A 142 -12.93 9.74 -11.89
N ALA A 143 -12.82 10.15 -13.16
CA ALA A 143 -12.61 9.21 -14.26
C ALA A 143 -11.38 8.35 -13.97
N THR A 144 -11.51 7.04 -14.17
CA THR A 144 -10.50 6.06 -13.75
C THR A 144 -10.02 5.27 -14.95
N GLU A 145 -8.71 5.19 -15.11
CA GLU A 145 -8.05 4.35 -16.09
C GLU A 145 -7.29 3.23 -15.37
N VAL A 146 -7.45 1.98 -15.82
CA VAL A 146 -6.79 0.81 -15.25
C VAL A 146 -6.09 0.03 -16.33
N SER A 147 -4.78 0.08 -16.36
CA SER A 147 -3.93 -0.67 -17.28
C SER A 147 -3.40 -1.93 -16.62
N LEU A 148 -3.72 -3.10 -17.13
CA LEU A 148 -3.24 -4.38 -16.60
C LEU A 148 -2.08 -4.90 -17.45
N LEU A 149 -0.89 -4.98 -16.83
CA LEU A 149 0.33 -5.47 -17.47
C LEU A 149 0.50 -6.98 -17.29
N ARG A 150 0.08 -7.53 -16.15
CA ARG A 150 0.18 -8.96 -15.81
C ARG A 150 -0.91 -9.36 -14.83
N GLY A 151 -1.27 -10.66 -14.83
CA GLY A 151 -2.17 -11.26 -13.85
C GLY A 151 -3.64 -11.02 -14.17
N GLU A 152 -4.44 -10.79 -13.15
CA GLU A 152 -5.88 -10.60 -13.26
C GLU A 152 -6.34 -9.43 -12.39
N ALA A 153 -7.17 -8.57 -12.98
CA ALA A 153 -7.83 -7.50 -12.25
C ALA A 153 -9.31 -7.40 -12.63
N PHE A 154 -10.08 -6.83 -11.72
CA PHE A 154 -11.49 -6.54 -11.91
C PHE A 154 -11.79 -5.11 -11.53
N ALA A 155 -12.68 -4.46 -12.26
CA ALA A 155 -13.29 -3.20 -11.86
C ALA A 155 -14.76 -3.45 -11.52
N GLU A 156 -15.18 -3.07 -10.31
CA GLU A 156 -16.57 -3.06 -9.90
C GLU A 156 -17.11 -1.64 -9.99
N THR A 157 -18.14 -1.46 -10.80
CA THR A 157 -18.85 -0.19 -10.99
C THR A 157 -20.32 -0.37 -10.62
N ARG A 158 -21.08 0.72 -10.59
CA ARG A 158 -22.54 0.63 -10.42
C ARG A 158 -23.23 -0.16 -11.52
N ASN A 159 -22.60 -0.29 -12.69
CA ASN A 159 -23.13 -1.00 -13.85
C ASN A 159 -22.71 -2.47 -13.91
N GLY A 160 -21.93 -2.93 -12.94
CA GLY A 160 -21.50 -4.31 -12.82
C GLY A 160 -19.97 -4.47 -12.73
N LYS A 161 -19.55 -5.73 -12.77
CA LYS A 161 -18.15 -6.14 -12.66
C LYS A 161 -17.56 -6.39 -14.03
N ILE A 162 -16.39 -5.79 -14.29
CA ILE A 162 -15.67 -5.89 -15.56
C ILE A 162 -14.33 -6.56 -15.27
N ARG A 163 -14.02 -7.63 -16.01
CA ARG A 163 -12.70 -8.27 -15.95
C ARG A 163 -11.74 -7.54 -16.89
N ILE A 164 -10.54 -7.25 -16.39
CA ILE A 164 -9.46 -6.64 -17.17
C ILE A 164 -8.45 -7.75 -17.47
N SER A 165 -8.10 -7.94 -18.74
CA SER A 165 -7.09 -8.91 -19.15
C SER A 165 -5.73 -8.26 -19.34
N PRO A 166 -4.63 -8.99 -19.17
CA PRO A 166 -3.29 -8.46 -19.44
C PRO A 166 -3.17 -7.91 -20.86
N GLY A 167 -2.53 -6.76 -21.00
CA GLY A 167 -2.40 -6.05 -22.27
C GLY A 167 -3.62 -5.18 -22.63
N ALA A 168 -4.56 -5.00 -21.70
CA ALA A 168 -5.70 -4.11 -21.86
C ALA A 168 -5.69 -2.96 -20.86
N THR A 169 -6.29 -1.85 -21.26
CA THR A 169 -6.60 -0.69 -20.45
C THR A 169 -8.11 -0.50 -20.39
N LEU A 170 -8.68 -0.49 -19.20
CA LEU A 170 -10.07 -0.14 -18.95
C LEU A 170 -10.16 1.34 -18.63
N PHE A 171 -11.00 2.07 -19.34
CA PHE A 171 -11.32 3.46 -19.07
C PHE A 171 -12.75 3.58 -18.55
N ILE A 172 -12.95 4.13 -17.35
CA ILE A 172 -14.24 4.37 -16.72
C ILE A 172 -14.48 5.88 -16.68
N ARG A 173 -15.46 6.32 -17.43
CA ARG A 173 -15.81 7.75 -17.55
C ARG A 173 -16.72 8.20 -16.41
N GLU A 174 -16.88 9.50 -16.27
CA GLU A 174 -17.76 10.14 -15.27
C GLU A 174 -19.24 9.70 -15.41
N ASP A 175 -19.69 9.40 -16.61
CA ASP A 175 -21.02 8.87 -16.90
C ASP A 175 -21.14 7.35 -16.66
N LEU A 176 -20.12 6.77 -16.02
CA LEU A 176 -20.00 5.33 -15.72
C LEU A 176 -19.94 4.40 -16.94
N ARG A 177 -19.73 4.94 -18.14
CA ARG A 177 -19.39 4.11 -19.29
C ARG A 177 -17.98 3.58 -19.11
N ALA A 178 -17.83 2.29 -19.40
CA ALA A 178 -16.55 1.61 -19.31
C ALA A 178 -16.20 1.01 -20.67
N GLU A 179 -14.99 1.30 -21.14
CA GLU A 179 -14.50 0.88 -22.45
C GLU A 179 -13.11 0.27 -22.30
N LEU A 180 -12.85 -0.83 -23.03
CA LEU A 180 -11.56 -1.51 -23.05
C LEU A 180 -10.78 -1.12 -24.30
N TYR A 181 -9.51 -0.78 -24.10
CA TYR A 181 -8.56 -0.45 -25.17
C TYR A 181 -7.31 -1.35 -25.05
N PRO A 182 -6.56 -1.54 -26.13
CA PRO A 182 -5.23 -2.13 -26.04
C PRO A 182 -4.31 -1.28 -25.13
N LEU A 183 -3.46 -1.96 -24.35
CA LEU A 183 -2.47 -1.28 -23.51
C LEU A 183 -1.55 -0.41 -24.36
N ALA A 184 -1.44 0.87 -24.02
CA ALA A 184 -0.51 1.80 -24.64
C ALA A 184 0.94 1.54 -24.23
N ALA A 185 1.89 2.00 -25.02
CA ALA A 185 3.30 1.97 -24.66
C ALA A 185 3.53 2.83 -23.40
N GLY A 186 4.25 2.29 -22.41
CA GLY A 186 4.55 2.99 -21.18
C GLY A 186 5.56 4.13 -21.38
N GLY A 187 5.43 5.15 -20.54
CA GLY A 187 6.31 6.32 -20.49
C GLY A 187 7.42 6.22 -19.45
N GLU A 188 7.85 7.38 -18.96
CA GLU A 188 8.89 7.53 -17.94
C GLU A 188 8.49 6.85 -16.60
N TRP A 189 7.24 7.01 -16.19
CA TRP A 189 6.72 6.41 -14.96
C TRP A 189 6.83 4.88 -14.97
N GLU A 190 6.41 4.25 -16.06
CA GLU A 190 6.49 2.79 -16.21
C GLU A 190 7.96 2.32 -16.32
N ALA A 191 8.82 3.12 -16.93
CA ALA A 191 10.26 2.83 -16.98
C ALA A 191 10.88 2.86 -15.58
N TRP A 192 10.58 3.89 -14.77
CA TRP A 192 11.02 4.02 -13.40
C TRP A 192 10.53 2.83 -12.54
N ASN A 193 9.25 2.44 -12.69
CA ASN A 193 8.67 1.29 -11.98
C ASN A 193 9.37 -0.03 -12.34
N ARG A 194 9.67 -0.26 -13.61
CA ARG A 194 10.43 -1.45 -14.05
C ARG A 194 11.83 -1.49 -13.44
N ASP A 195 12.50 -0.35 -13.35
CA ASP A 195 13.83 -0.26 -12.74
C ASP A 195 13.77 -0.53 -11.23
N ARG A 196 12.78 0.00 -10.52
CA ARG A 196 12.53 -0.31 -9.11
C ARG A 196 12.26 -1.80 -8.88
N ASP A 197 11.42 -2.42 -9.71
CA ASP A 197 11.15 -3.86 -9.63
C ASP A 197 12.40 -4.70 -9.83
N ARG A 198 13.28 -4.29 -10.74
CA ARG A 198 14.57 -4.96 -10.97
C ARG A 198 15.50 -4.84 -9.75
N ILE A 199 15.58 -3.68 -9.13
CA ILE A 199 16.37 -3.45 -7.91
C ILE A 199 15.87 -4.36 -6.78
N LEU A 200 14.56 -4.37 -6.52
CA LEU A 200 13.96 -5.17 -5.45
C LEU A 200 14.08 -6.68 -5.70
N SER A 201 14.00 -7.12 -6.96
CA SER A 201 14.20 -8.53 -7.30
C SER A 201 15.63 -8.98 -7.01
N ARG A 202 16.64 -8.15 -7.35
CA ARG A 202 18.05 -8.44 -7.06
C ARG A 202 18.33 -8.45 -5.55
N ALA A 203 17.73 -7.52 -4.80
CA ALA A 203 17.84 -7.49 -3.34
C ALA A 203 17.25 -8.77 -2.72
N GLY A 204 16.07 -9.19 -3.15
CA GLY A 204 15.44 -10.45 -2.71
C GLY A 204 16.25 -11.70 -3.07
N GLU A 205 16.91 -11.73 -4.22
CA GLU A 205 17.83 -12.81 -4.56
C GLU A 205 19.05 -12.84 -3.63
N SER A 206 19.61 -11.69 -3.29
CA SER A 206 20.73 -11.60 -2.35
C SER A 206 20.37 -12.07 -0.94
N LEU A 207 19.14 -11.82 -0.49
CA LEU A 207 18.65 -12.24 0.83
C LEU A 207 18.47 -13.77 0.93
N ARG A 208 18.26 -14.49 -0.18
CA ARG A 208 18.17 -15.97 -0.18
C ARG A 208 19.45 -16.67 0.26
N TYR A 209 20.57 -15.97 0.26
CA TYR A 209 21.86 -16.50 0.71
C TYR A 209 22.20 -16.11 2.15
N LEU A 210 21.31 -15.40 2.84
CA LEU A 210 21.48 -15.11 4.25
C LEU A 210 21.01 -16.30 5.10
N PRO A 211 21.62 -16.54 6.30
CA PRO A 211 21.12 -17.52 7.24
C PRO A 211 19.64 -17.26 7.58
N THR A 212 18.87 -18.32 7.77
CA THR A 212 17.42 -18.30 8.00
C THR A 212 17.02 -17.43 9.20
N GLU A 213 17.95 -17.27 10.17
CA GLU A 213 17.75 -16.44 11.36
C GLU A 213 17.68 -14.93 11.05
N LEU A 214 18.12 -14.50 9.87
CA LEU A 214 18.05 -13.09 9.43
C LEU A 214 16.86 -12.83 8.50
N ASP A 215 16.19 -13.87 8.01
CA ASP A 215 15.03 -13.76 7.13
C ASP A 215 13.82 -13.12 7.85
N GLU A 216 13.73 -13.30 9.17
CA GLU A 216 12.68 -12.75 10.02
C GLU A 216 12.73 -11.22 10.17
N TYR A 217 13.86 -10.59 9.83
CA TYR A 217 14.10 -9.15 9.89
C TYR A 217 14.14 -8.45 8.52
N ALA A 218 13.97 -9.19 7.43
CA ALA A 218 14.12 -8.68 6.06
C ALA A 218 12.83 -8.07 5.46
N TYR A 219 11.72 -8.03 6.24
CA TYR A 219 10.42 -7.53 5.80
C TYR A 219 9.94 -6.32 6.61
#